data_b46c4e35c17b5d945b96aded17efa489
#
_entry.id   b46c4e35c17b5d945b96aded17efa489
#
_cell.length_a   1.000
_cell.length_b   1.000
_cell.length_c   1.000
_cell.angle_alpha   90.00
_cell.angle_beta   90.00
_cell.angle_gamma   90.00
#
_symmetry.space_group_name_H-M   'P 1'
#
loop_
_entity.id
_entity.type
_entity.pdbx_description
1 polymer ?
#
loop_
_entity_poly.entity_id
_entity_poly.type
_entity_poly.pdbx_seq_one_letter_code
_entity_poly.pdbx_strand_id
1 'polypeptide(L)'
;KGYISGEQSGRNWGWVRVQGRDEREIPLMLRSLEIWRGLSDEIQGDTGYKESGCLYSAYNHKEMDSYNSWLKLAKKYDIKTEVLNKADLEREAGQVAKRWIGGIITKTDGRAEPHQATISIAKAAQNLGAKILTNTAVRGIEKTAGNVSAVITEDGHIKTSIVICAAGAWSSYFCRSLGISVPQLQVKGTVARTNPIKSPINGNIYD
;
A
#
# COMPACT_ATOMS: atom_id res chain seq x y z
N LYS A 1 18.06 5.85 -6.15
CA LYS A 1 18.28 5.00 -4.97
C LYS A 1 19.21 3.84 -5.32
N GLY A 2 19.88 3.26 -4.31
CA GLY A 2 20.90 2.23 -4.50
C GLY A 2 20.36 0.88 -4.94
N TYR A 3 19.10 0.57 -4.63
CA TYR A 3 18.46 -0.70 -4.98
C TYR A 3 16.95 -0.57 -5.05
N ILE A 4 16.32 -1.51 -5.78
CA ILE A 4 14.87 -1.64 -5.87
C ILE A 4 14.30 -1.96 -4.49
N SER A 5 13.15 -1.39 -4.13
CA SER A 5 12.51 -1.60 -2.83
C SER A 5 13.24 -0.97 -1.62
N GLY A 6 14.24 -0.11 -1.86
CA GLY A 6 15.04 0.52 -0.81
C GLY A 6 14.34 1.61 0.01
N GLU A 7 13.13 1.98 -0.36
CA GLU A 7 12.37 3.07 0.27
C GLU A 7 10.97 2.60 0.72
N GLN A 8 9.97 3.48 0.70
CA GLN A 8 8.61 3.23 1.22
C GLN A 8 7.95 1.96 0.68
N SER A 9 8.14 1.64 -0.61
CA SER A 9 7.57 0.45 -1.22
C SER A 9 8.04 -0.86 -0.57
N GLY A 10 9.25 -0.88 0.01
CA GLY A 10 9.78 -2.05 0.71
C GLY A 10 9.66 -1.99 2.23
N ARG A 11 9.17 -0.89 2.78
CA ARG A 11 9.17 -0.61 4.23
C ARG A 11 7.81 -0.19 4.76
N ASN A 12 6.74 -0.63 4.14
CA ASN A 12 5.39 -0.47 4.65
C ASN A 12 4.89 -1.76 5.35
N TRP A 13 3.69 -1.71 5.88
CA TRP A 13 3.10 -2.84 6.61
C TRP A 13 2.56 -3.96 5.72
N GLY A 14 2.57 -3.79 4.41
CA GLY A 14 2.10 -4.79 3.46
C GLY A 14 0.58 -4.95 3.39
N TRP A 15 -0.20 -4.03 3.93
CA TRP A 15 -1.65 -4.13 3.93
C TRP A 15 -2.22 -3.87 2.55
N VAL A 16 -2.95 -4.85 2.04
CA VAL A 16 -3.73 -4.77 0.81
C VAL A 16 -5.20 -4.85 1.20
N ARG A 17 -5.83 -3.70 1.41
CA ARG A 17 -7.14 -3.63 2.04
C ARG A 17 -8.03 -2.53 1.50
N VAL A 18 -9.35 -2.75 1.61
CA VAL A 18 -10.37 -1.73 1.42
C VAL A 18 -10.94 -1.24 2.76
N GLN A 19 -10.95 -2.07 3.80
CA GLN A 19 -11.49 -1.71 5.12
C GLN A 19 -10.88 -0.41 5.66
N GLY A 20 -11.74 0.51 6.11
CA GLY A 20 -11.33 1.78 6.70
C GLY A 20 -10.72 2.79 5.72
N ARG A 21 -10.96 2.64 4.41
CA ARG A 21 -10.55 3.63 3.40
C ARG A 21 -11.55 4.77 3.28
N ASP A 22 -11.07 5.93 2.84
CA ASP A 22 -11.92 7.03 2.44
C ASP A 22 -12.84 6.59 1.28
N GLU A 23 -14.08 7.06 1.29
CA GLU A 23 -15.07 6.68 0.28
C GLU A 23 -14.57 6.90 -1.16
N ARG A 24 -13.83 7.97 -1.40
CA ARG A 24 -13.26 8.31 -2.72
C ARG A 24 -12.23 7.31 -3.21
N GLU A 25 -11.59 6.57 -2.31
CA GLU A 25 -10.58 5.55 -2.62
C GLU A 25 -11.20 4.17 -2.88
N ILE A 26 -12.41 3.91 -2.39
CA ILE A 26 -13.01 2.56 -2.40
C ILE A 26 -13.04 1.93 -3.80
N PRO A 27 -13.50 2.61 -4.87
CA PRO A 27 -13.50 2.00 -6.21
C PRO A 27 -12.11 1.57 -6.68
N LEU A 28 -11.09 2.40 -6.40
CA LEU A 28 -9.71 2.09 -6.74
C LEU A 28 -9.17 0.93 -5.91
N MET A 29 -9.51 0.87 -4.62
CA MET A 29 -9.07 -0.20 -3.74
C MET A 29 -9.70 -1.54 -4.08
N LEU A 30 -10.98 -1.58 -4.44
CA LEU A 30 -11.65 -2.79 -4.91
C LEU A 30 -10.97 -3.33 -6.18
N ARG A 31 -10.69 -2.45 -7.15
CA ARG A 31 -9.95 -2.84 -8.35
C ARG A 31 -8.53 -3.31 -8.03
N SER A 32 -7.88 -2.68 -7.07
CA SER A 32 -6.55 -3.10 -6.59
C SER A 32 -6.58 -4.51 -5.99
N LEU A 33 -7.58 -4.85 -5.17
CA LEU A 33 -7.73 -6.20 -4.60
C LEU A 33 -7.91 -7.26 -5.69
N GLU A 34 -8.70 -6.97 -6.74
CA GLU A 34 -8.86 -7.86 -7.89
C GLU A 34 -7.51 -8.14 -8.57
N ILE A 35 -6.71 -7.09 -8.81
CA ILE A 35 -5.38 -7.21 -9.42
C ILE A 35 -4.45 -8.04 -8.52
N TRP A 36 -4.41 -7.76 -7.22
CA TRP A 36 -3.54 -8.47 -6.29
C TRP A 36 -3.78 -9.97 -6.24
N ARG A 37 -5.04 -10.44 -6.39
CA ARG A 37 -5.38 -11.86 -6.41
C ARG A 37 -4.71 -12.64 -7.53
N GLY A 38 -4.53 -12.02 -8.70
CA GLY A 38 -3.92 -12.65 -9.87
C GLY A 38 -2.49 -12.20 -10.15
N LEU A 39 -1.97 -11.21 -9.40
CA LEU A 39 -0.72 -10.54 -9.75
C LEU A 39 0.49 -11.47 -9.78
N SER A 40 0.61 -12.37 -8.82
CA SER A 40 1.75 -13.29 -8.76
C SER A 40 1.84 -14.20 -9.99
N ASP A 41 0.70 -14.66 -10.48
CA ASP A 41 0.61 -15.48 -11.70
C ASP A 41 0.88 -14.64 -12.95
N GLU A 42 0.30 -13.44 -13.02
CA GLU A 42 0.49 -12.52 -14.14
C GLU A 42 1.95 -12.14 -14.36
N ILE A 43 2.65 -11.81 -13.27
CA ILE A 43 4.06 -11.39 -13.34
C ILE A 43 5.06 -12.55 -13.25
N GLN A 44 4.58 -13.78 -13.11
CA GLN A 44 5.42 -14.97 -12.88
C GLN A 44 6.42 -14.75 -11.74
N GLY A 45 5.93 -14.15 -10.63
CA GLY A 45 6.77 -13.76 -9.51
C GLY A 45 5.99 -13.75 -8.19
N ASP A 46 6.62 -14.14 -7.10
CA ASP A 46 5.99 -14.17 -5.79
C ASP A 46 5.90 -12.75 -5.20
N THR A 47 4.70 -12.33 -4.85
CA THR A 47 4.42 -11.07 -4.17
C THR A 47 4.22 -11.23 -2.66
N GLY A 48 4.15 -12.47 -2.19
CA GLY A 48 3.76 -12.79 -0.82
C GLY A 48 2.31 -12.43 -0.50
N TYR A 49 1.48 -12.15 -1.55
CA TYR A 49 0.08 -11.79 -1.34
C TYR A 49 -0.71 -12.98 -0.80
N LYS A 50 -1.53 -12.69 0.21
CA LYS A 50 -2.51 -13.62 0.77
C LYS A 50 -3.78 -12.86 1.15
N GLU A 51 -4.93 -13.37 0.74
CA GLU A 51 -6.21 -12.94 1.27
C GLU A 51 -6.34 -13.51 2.69
N SER A 52 -6.14 -12.68 3.68
CA SER A 52 -5.97 -13.08 5.07
C SER A 52 -6.86 -12.30 6.05
N GLY A 53 -7.65 -11.38 5.51
CA GLY A 53 -8.51 -10.50 6.28
C GLY A 53 -7.80 -9.29 6.88
N CYS A 54 -8.62 -8.31 7.24
CA CYS A 54 -8.22 -7.14 8.02
C CYS A 54 -9.18 -6.96 9.19
N LEU A 55 -8.68 -7.10 10.40
CA LEU A 55 -9.43 -6.97 11.66
C LEU A 55 -9.15 -5.60 12.28
N TYR A 56 -10.20 -4.87 12.62
CA TYR A 56 -10.14 -3.70 13.49
C TYR A 56 -10.77 -4.06 14.82
N SER A 57 -9.96 -4.03 15.89
CA SER A 57 -10.41 -4.29 17.25
C SER A 57 -10.98 -3.04 17.93
N ALA A 58 -11.75 -3.21 18.98
CA ALA A 58 -12.26 -2.15 19.81
C ALA A 58 -12.14 -2.50 21.30
N TYR A 59 -11.64 -1.57 22.09
CA TYR A 59 -11.51 -1.69 23.54
C TYR A 59 -12.74 -1.20 24.30
N ASN A 60 -13.57 -0.38 23.65
CA ASN A 60 -14.73 0.26 24.26
C ASN A 60 -15.84 0.52 23.24
N HIS A 61 -17.02 0.85 23.74
CA HIS A 61 -18.18 1.10 22.89
C HIS A 61 -18.02 2.30 21.96
N LYS A 62 -17.29 3.34 22.38
CA LYS A 62 -17.02 4.51 21.52
C LYS A 62 -16.24 4.13 20.27
N GLU A 63 -15.27 3.22 20.38
CA GLU A 63 -14.54 2.70 19.24
C GLU A 63 -15.44 1.84 18.35
N MET A 64 -16.27 0.97 18.92
CA MET A 64 -17.27 0.21 18.16
C MET A 64 -18.22 1.15 17.39
N ASP A 65 -18.70 2.23 18.05
CA ASP A 65 -19.57 3.20 17.40
C ASP A 65 -18.88 3.93 16.24
N SER A 66 -17.57 4.14 16.32
CA SER A 66 -16.81 4.76 15.23
C SER A 66 -16.81 3.91 13.94
N TYR A 67 -16.98 2.59 14.06
CA TYR A 67 -17.06 1.70 12.91
C TYR A 67 -18.40 1.76 12.16
N ASN A 68 -19.43 2.36 12.75
CA ASN A 68 -20.75 2.48 12.12
C ASN A 68 -20.72 3.27 10.80
N SER A 69 -19.83 4.27 10.70
CA SER A 69 -19.63 5.01 9.45
C SER A 69 -19.05 4.13 8.35
N TRP A 70 -18.07 3.31 8.69
CA TRP A 70 -17.50 2.34 7.76
C TRP A 70 -18.52 1.28 7.33
N LEU A 71 -19.30 0.73 8.25
CA LEU A 71 -20.32 -0.29 7.94
C LEU A 71 -21.36 0.22 6.94
N LYS A 72 -21.72 1.51 7.00
CA LYS A 72 -22.59 2.14 5.98
C LYS A 72 -21.93 2.16 4.60
N LEU A 73 -20.66 2.52 4.54
CA LEU A 73 -19.88 2.50 3.27
C LEU A 73 -19.69 1.07 2.76
N ALA A 74 -19.34 0.15 3.64
CA ALA A 74 -19.19 -1.26 3.28
C ALA A 74 -20.47 -1.81 2.64
N LYS A 75 -21.64 -1.51 3.23
CA LYS A 75 -22.94 -1.88 2.65
C LYS A 75 -23.18 -1.23 1.29
N LYS A 76 -22.84 0.06 1.14
CA LYS A 76 -23.03 0.82 -0.12
C LYS A 76 -22.23 0.21 -1.27
N TYR A 77 -21.03 -0.28 -1.00
CA TYR A 77 -20.11 -0.82 -1.99
C TYR A 77 -20.07 -2.36 -2.02
N ASP A 78 -21.02 -3.03 -1.38
CA ASP A 78 -21.12 -4.50 -1.27
C ASP A 78 -19.85 -5.16 -0.69
N ILE A 79 -19.14 -4.45 0.19
CA ILE A 79 -17.98 -4.98 0.90
C ILE A 79 -18.48 -5.82 2.06
N LYS A 80 -18.05 -7.08 2.12
CA LYS A 80 -18.49 -8.05 3.15
C LYS A 80 -17.71 -7.84 4.44
N THR A 81 -18.02 -6.77 5.17
CA THR A 81 -17.50 -6.51 6.51
C THR A 81 -18.43 -7.12 7.57
N GLU A 82 -17.88 -7.94 8.43
CA GLU A 82 -18.57 -8.58 9.53
C GLU A 82 -18.31 -7.82 10.84
N VAL A 83 -19.33 -7.71 11.68
CA VAL A 83 -19.18 -7.21 13.06
C VAL A 83 -18.89 -8.39 13.96
N LEU A 84 -17.84 -8.27 14.76
CA LEU A 84 -17.41 -9.32 15.68
C LEU A 84 -17.74 -8.92 17.13
N ASN A 85 -18.38 -9.80 17.88
CA ASN A 85 -18.50 -9.71 19.31
C ASN A 85 -17.26 -10.30 20.00
N LYS A 86 -17.23 -10.27 21.33
CA LYS A 86 -16.09 -10.78 22.10
C LYS A 86 -15.79 -12.26 21.84
N ALA A 87 -16.80 -13.10 21.75
CA ALA A 87 -16.62 -14.54 21.51
C ALA A 87 -16.06 -14.81 20.09
N ASP A 88 -16.51 -14.03 19.12
CA ASP A 88 -15.97 -14.08 17.75
C ASP A 88 -14.48 -13.69 17.73
N LEU A 89 -14.11 -12.63 18.44
CA LEU A 89 -12.72 -12.18 18.55
C LEU A 89 -11.83 -13.20 19.22
N GLU A 90 -12.31 -13.85 20.29
CA GLU A 90 -11.55 -14.90 20.97
C GLU A 90 -11.32 -16.11 20.06
N ARG A 91 -12.25 -16.42 19.18
CA ARG A 91 -12.10 -17.48 18.17
C ARG A 91 -11.09 -17.09 17.08
N GLU A 92 -11.12 -15.83 16.59
CA GLU A 92 -10.26 -15.34 15.52
C GLU A 92 -8.83 -15.03 16.01
N ALA A 93 -8.67 -14.50 17.22
CA ALA A 93 -7.44 -13.92 17.72
C ALA A 93 -6.95 -14.53 19.06
N GLY A 94 -7.70 -15.42 19.66
CA GLY A 94 -7.31 -16.14 20.89
C GLY A 94 -6.96 -15.20 22.04
N GLN A 95 -5.81 -15.43 22.65
CA GLN A 95 -5.35 -14.69 23.85
C GLN A 95 -5.11 -13.19 23.59
N VAL A 96 -4.85 -12.79 22.35
CA VAL A 96 -4.64 -11.38 21.99
C VAL A 96 -5.93 -10.59 22.17
N ALA A 97 -7.08 -11.23 21.94
CA ALA A 97 -8.39 -10.59 22.03
C ALA A 97 -8.89 -10.31 23.46
N LYS A 98 -8.16 -10.68 24.50
CA LYS A 98 -8.64 -10.58 25.90
C LYS A 98 -9.14 -9.19 26.29
N ARG A 99 -8.51 -8.14 25.77
CA ARG A 99 -8.84 -6.75 26.11
C ARG A 99 -9.88 -6.13 25.20
N TRP A 100 -10.23 -6.78 24.09
CA TRP A 100 -11.16 -6.25 23.11
C TRP A 100 -12.59 -6.62 23.49
N ILE A 101 -13.52 -5.72 23.26
CA ILE A 101 -14.96 -5.94 23.49
C ILE A 101 -15.71 -6.31 22.22
N GLY A 102 -15.17 -5.97 21.07
CA GLY A 102 -15.73 -6.18 19.75
C GLY A 102 -14.77 -5.76 18.65
N GLY A 103 -15.24 -5.78 17.42
CA GLY A 103 -14.46 -5.36 16.26
C GLY A 103 -15.21 -5.53 14.95
N ILE A 104 -14.53 -5.26 13.85
CA ILE A 104 -15.01 -5.54 12.50
C ILE A 104 -13.93 -6.22 11.68
N ILE A 105 -14.32 -7.13 10.79
CA ILE A 105 -13.40 -7.83 9.90
C ILE A 105 -13.91 -7.81 8.46
N THR A 106 -13.03 -7.50 7.52
CA THR A 106 -13.25 -7.72 6.09
C THR A 106 -12.33 -8.85 5.63
N LYS A 107 -12.88 -10.04 5.49
CA LYS A 107 -12.12 -11.26 5.19
C LYS A 107 -11.47 -11.26 3.81
N THR A 108 -12.03 -10.50 2.87
CA THR A 108 -11.52 -10.35 1.50
C THR A 108 -10.33 -9.39 1.38
N ASP A 109 -9.99 -8.69 2.43
CA ASP A 109 -8.74 -7.93 2.51
C ASP A 109 -7.55 -8.87 2.69
N GLY A 110 -6.37 -8.39 2.36
CA GLY A 110 -5.19 -9.22 2.38
C GLY A 110 -3.92 -8.49 2.83
N ARG A 111 -2.83 -9.19 2.70
CA ARG A 111 -1.48 -8.67 2.91
C ARG A 111 -0.55 -9.16 1.81
N ALA A 112 0.51 -8.42 1.57
CA ALA A 112 1.61 -8.81 0.70
C ALA A 112 2.94 -8.61 1.45
N GLU A 113 4.01 -9.17 0.92
CA GLU A 113 5.37 -8.91 1.43
C GLU A 113 5.97 -7.72 0.65
N PRO A 114 6.04 -6.52 1.23
CA PRO A 114 6.32 -5.29 0.47
C PRO A 114 7.64 -5.32 -0.30
N HIS A 115 8.69 -5.82 0.35
CA HIS A 115 10.00 -5.91 -0.27
C HIS A 115 10.00 -6.89 -1.46
N GLN A 116 9.43 -8.07 -1.26
CA GLN A 116 9.35 -9.14 -2.25
C GLN A 116 8.45 -8.73 -3.43
N ALA A 117 7.26 -8.21 -3.15
CA ALA A 117 6.31 -7.74 -4.16
C ALA A 117 6.95 -6.68 -5.07
N THR A 118 7.62 -5.68 -4.48
CA THR A 118 8.25 -4.62 -5.25
C THR A 118 9.35 -5.16 -6.18
N ILE A 119 10.17 -6.11 -5.71
CA ILE A 119 11.23 -6.72 -6.51
C ILE A 119 10.61 -7.57 -7.64
N SER A 120 9.58 -8.37 -7.34
CA SER A 120 8.91 -9.21 -8.34
C SER A 120 8.27 -8.38 -9.46
N ILE A 121 7.57 -7.31 -9.10
CA ILE A 121 6.98 -6.38 -10.08
C ILE A 121 8.06 -5.71 -10.93
N ALA A 122 9.14 -5.24 -10.31
CA ALA A 122 10.24 -4.61 -11.03
C ALA A 122 10.92 -5.58 -12.02
N LYS A 123 11.14 -6.84 -11.61
CA LYS A 123 11.70 -7.88 -12.47
C LYS A 123 10.78 -8.19 -13.65
N ALA A 124 9.48 -8.30 -13.42
CA ALA A 124 8.50 -8.49 -14.49
C ALA A 124 8.51 -7.31 -15.48
N ALA A 125 8.55 -6.08 -15.00
CA ALA A 125 8.68 -4.91 -15.86
C ALA A 125 9.96 -4.93 -16.70
N GLN A 126 11.10 -5.35 -16.12
CA GLN A 126 12.36 -5.50 -16.85
C GLN A 126 12.27 -6.59 -17.93
N ASN A 127 11.61 -7.72 -17.64
CA ASN A 127 11.37 -8.78 -18.62
C ASN A 127 10.52 -8.28 -19.81
N LEU A 128 9.66 -7.29 -19.60
CA LEU A 128 8.88 -6.60 -20.62
C LEU A 128 9.64 -5.44 -21.30
N GLY A 129 10.91 -5.26 -21.00
CA GLY A 129 11.78 -4.25 -21.64
C GLY A 129 11.92 -2.94 -20.88
N ALA A 130 11.32 -2.77 -19.69
CA ALA A 130 11.54 -1.59 -18.88
C ALA A 130 12.99 -1.51 -18.39
N LYS A 131 13.59 -0.32 -18.48
CA LYS A 131 14.93 -0.05 -17.92
C LYS A 131 14.80 0.55 -16.53
N ILE A 132 15.44 -0.07 -15.55
CA ILE A 132 15.49 0.44 -14.17
C ILE A 132 16.92 0.89 -13.89
N LEU A 133 17.09 2.18 -13.72
CA LEU A 133 18.39 2.79 -13.41
C LEU A 133 18.46 3.08 -11.91
N THR A 134 19.26 2.31 -11.21
CA THR A 134 19.60 2.59 -9.79
C THR A 134 20.77 3.57 -9.70
N ASN A 135 20.93 4.20 -8.54
CA ASN A 135 21.96 5.23 -8.30
C ASN A 135 21.93 6.42 -9.26
N THR A 136 20.86 6.58 -10.03
CA THR A 136 20.66 7.67 -10.99
C THR A 136 19.60 8.63 -10.43
N ALA A 137 20.02 9.83 -10.07
CA ALA A 137 19.10 10.83 -9.54
C ALA A 137 18.56 11.71 -10.69
N VAL A 138 17.23 11.90 -10.69
CA VAL A 138 16.60 12.89 -11.56
C VAL A 138 16.77 14.28 -10.92
N ARG A 139 17.39 15.19 -11.64
CA ARG A 139 17.68 16.56 -11.19
C ARG A 139 16.71 17.60 -11.75
N GLY A 140 16.06 17.32 -12.85
CA GLY A 140 15.12 18.24 -13.47
C GLY A 140 14.45 17.66 -14.70
N ILE A 141 13.68 18.53 -15.35
CA ILE A 141 13.01 18.25 -16.62
C ILE A 141 13.39 19.33 -17.62
N GLU A 142 13.82 18.92 -18.80
CA GLU A 142 14.03 19.81 -19.94
C GLU A 142 12.73 20.00 -20.70
N LYS A 143 12.50 21.20 -21.16
CA LYS A 143 11.34 21.55 -22.01
C LYS A 143 11.78 22.19 -23.30
N THR A 144 11.16 21.83 -24.41
CA THR A 144 11.32 22.44 -25.71
C THR A 144 9.96 22.94 -26.17
N ALA A 145 9.87 24.25 -26.49
CA ALA A 145 8.60 24.88 -26.86
C ALA A 145 7.45 24.63 -25.86
N GLY A 146 7.76 24.63 -24.55
CA GLY A 146 6.79 24.44 -23.47
C GLY A 146 6.45 22.98 -23.15
N ASN A 147 6.85 22.03 -23.97
CA ASN A 147 6.59 20.59 -23.79
C ASN A 147 7.80 19.89 -23.17
N VAL A 148 7.55 18.82 -22.40
CA VAL A 148 8.61 17.95 -21.87
C VAL A 148 9.40 17.35 -23.04
N SER A 149 10.71 17.44 -23.00
CA SER A 149 11.62 16.89 -24.02
C SER A 149 12.63 15.90 -23.47
N ALA A 150 13.04 16.05 -22.22
CA ALA A 150 13.95 15.12 -21.57
C ALA A 150 13.85 15.17 -20.03
N VAL A 151 14.33 14.14 -19.37
CA VAL A 151 14.67 14.10 -17.95
C VAL A 151 16.17 14.34 -17.81
N ILE A 152 16.56 15.24 -16.91
CA ILE A 152 17.96 15.56 -16.60
C ILE A 152 18.41 14.66 -15.43
N THR A 153 19.47 13.91 -15.64
CA THR A 153 20.10 13.07 -14.63
C THR A 153 21.57 13.45 -14.43
N GLU A 154 22.23 12.84 -13.46
CA GLU A 154 23.68 13.01 -13.24
C GLU A 154 24.51 12.44 -14.41
N ASP A 155 23.97 11.45 -15.12
CA ASP A 155 24.65 10.76 -16.22
C ASP A 155 24.27 11.33 -17.61
N GLY A 156 23.50 12.42 -17.65
CA GLY A 156 23.05 13.05 -18.88
C GLY A 156 21.53 13.15 -19.02
N HIS A 157 21.07 13.30 -20.25
CA HIS A 157 19.67 13.54 -20.58
C HIS A 157 19.01 12.28 -21.13
N ILE A 158 17.82 11.96 -20.63
CA ILE A 158 16.97 10.87 -21.14
C ILE A 158 15.80 11.49 -21.89
N LYS A 159 15.80 11.38 -23.22
CA LYS A 159 14.73 11.93 -24.06
C LYS A 159 13.41 11.24 -23.80
N THR A 160 12.37 12.02 -23.53
CA THR A 160 10.99 11.56 -23.33
C THR A 160 10.03 12.73 -23.44
N SER A 161 8.81 12.48 -23.86
CA SER A 161 7.70 13.45 -23.87
C SER A 161 6.79 13.35 -22.64
N ILE A 162 6.92 12.31 -21.82
CA ILE A 162 6.06 12.07 -20.65
C ILE A 162 6.95 11.71 -19.45
N VAL A 163 6.69 12.35 -18.32
CA VAL A 163 7.34 12.06 -17.04
C VAL A 163 6.30 11.82 -15.96
N ILE A 164 6.41 10.71 -15.27
CA ILE A 164 5.58 10.37 -14.11
C ILE A 164 6.42 10.55 -12.86
N CYS A 165 6.05 11.52 -12.01
CA CYS A 165 6.69 11.72 -10.72
C CYS A 165 6.12 10.73 -9.69
N ALA A 166 6.86 9.67 -9.40
CA ALA A 166 6.54 8.68 -8.37
C ALA A 166 7.60 8.69 -7.24
N ALA A 167 8.08 9.89 -6.86
CA ALA A 167 9.21 10.09 -5.97
C ALA A 167 8.88 9.98 -4.46
N GLY A 168 7.67 9.48 -4.11
CA GLY A 168 7.26 9.28 -2.71
C GLY A 168 7.38 10.57 -1.89
N ALA A 169 8.08 10.52 -0.77
CA ALA A 169 8.28 11.66 0.12
C ALA A 169 9.00 12.86 -0.52
N TRP A 170 9.68 12.66 -1.64
CA TRP A 170 10.38 13.74 -2.39
C TRP A 170 9.53 14.35 -3.51
N SER A 171 8.33 13.85 -3.78
CA SER A 171 7.49 14.31 -4.89
C SER A 171 7.16 15.80 -4.80
N SER A 172 6.72 16.28 -3.63
CA SER A 172 6.43 17.71 -3.41
C SER A 172 7.67 18.59 -3.63
N TYR A 173 8.83 18.13 -3.17
CA TYR A 173 10.08 18.86 -3.32
C TYR A 173 10.50 18.96 -4.78
N PHE A 174 10.46 17.85 -5.50
CA PHE A 174 10.77 17.80 -6.93
C PHE A 174 9.77 18.64 -7.77
N CYS A 175 8.48 18.49 -7.53
CA CYS A 175 7.46 19.25 -8.25
C CYS A 175 7.59 20.76 -8.02
N ARG A 176 7.96 21.19 -6.79
CA ARG A 176 8.19 22.60 -6.47
C ARG A 176 9.31 23.21 -7.30
N SER A 177 10.39 22.47 -7.57
CA SER A 177 11.48 22.95 -8.44
C SER A 177 11.03 23.19 -9.89
N LEU A 178 9.88 22.62 -10.27
CA LEU A 178 9.26 22.78 -11.59
C LEU A 178 8.10 23.80 -11.58
N GLY A 179 7.90 24.52 -10.46
CA GLY A 179 6.79 25.47 -10.30
C GLY A 179 5.42 24.81 -10.03
N ILE A 180 5.38 23.50 -9.73
CA ILE A 180 4.16 22.74 -9.49
C ILE A 180 3.97 22.55 -7.98
N SER A 181 2.83 23.00 -7.44
CA SER A 181 2.49 22.80 -6.03
C SER A 181 1.78 21.45 -5.85
N VAL A 182 2.42 20.58 -5.06
CA VAL A 182 1.83 19.32 -4.60
C VAL A 182 1.79 19.35 -3.07
N PRO A 183 0.63 19.56 -2.45
CA PRO A 183 0.53 19.60 -1.00
C PRO A 183 0.81 18.19 -0.42
N GLN A 184 1.92 18.05 0.27
CA GLN A 184 2.37 16.79 0.86
C GLN A 184 3.00 17.05 2.22
N LEU A 185 2.50 16.34 3.25
CA LEU A 185 3.13 16.28 4.55
C LEU A 185 4.00 15.03 4.63
N GLN A 186 5.29 15.22 4.94
CA GLN A 186 6.18 14.11 5.20
C GLN A 186 6.06 13.67 6.66
N VAL A 187 5.73 12.41 6.87
CA VAL A 187 5.65 11.80 8.20
C VAL A 187 6.67 10.68 8.29
N LYS A 188 7.50 10.72 9.32
CA LYS A 188 8.45 9.64 9.62
C LYS A 188 7.74 8.58 10.46
N GLY A 189 7.35 7.48 9.81
CA GLY A 189 6.82 6.31 10.49
C GLY A 189 7.92 5.29 10.81
N THR A 190 7.65 4.43 11.79
CA THR A 190 8.53 3.31 12.16
C THR A 190 7.83 1.99 11.87
N VAL A 191 8.53 1.09 11.18
CA VAL A 191 8.09 -0.28 10.94
C VAL A 191 9.17 -1.22 11.47
N ALA A 192 8.77 -2.18 12.30
CA ALA A 192 9.63 -3.24 12.77
C ALA A 192 9.23 -4.58 12.14
N ARG A 193 10.20 -5.39 11.81
CA ARG A 193 10.02 -6.78 11.38
C ARG A 193 10.65 -7.71 12.41
N THR A 194 9.94 -8.75 12.77
CA THR A 194 10.48 -9.82 13.62
C THR A 194 10.99 -10.98 12.77
N ASN A 195 11.75 -11.87 13.37
CA ASN A 195 11.90 -13.21 12.79
C ASN A 195 10.54 -13.90 12.69
N PRO A 196 10.38 -14.90 11.80
CA PRO A 196 9.15 -15.68 11.74
C PRO A 196 8.78 -16.25 13.10
N ILE A 197 7.56 -15.98 13.55
CA ILE A 197 6.99 -16.53 14.78
C ILE A 197 5.67 -17.23 14.43
N LYS A 198 5.24 -18.15 15.28
CA LYS A 198 3.89 -18.69 15.19
C LYS A 198 2.90 -17.57 15.52
N SER A 199 2.25 -17.03 14.49
CA SER A 199 1.27 -15.97 14.69
C SER A 199 -0.02 -16.57 15.29
N PRO A 200 -0.60 -15.94 16.31
CA PRO A 200 -1.93 -16.30 16.79
C PRO A 200 -3.05 -15.89 15.81
N ILE A 201 -2.72 -15.09 14.81
CA ILE A 201 -3.65 -14.48 13.87
C ILE A 201 -3.10 -14.58 12.46
N ASN A 202 -3.96 -14.92 11.49
CA ASN A 202 -3.55 -15.05 10.09
C ASN A 202 -3.66 -13.78 9.25
N GLY A 203 -4.26 -12.71 9.77
CA GLY A 203 -4.56 -11.48 9.04
C GLY A 203 -3.85 -10.24 9.58
N ASN A 204 -4.22 -9.10 9.01
CA ASN A 204 -3.82 -7.80 9.52
C ASN A 204 -4.70 -7.39 10.69
N ILE A 205 -4.11 -6.77 11.71
CA ILE A 205 -4.83 -6.21 12.84
C ILE A 205 -4.50 -4.73 12.97
N TYR A 206 -5.54 -3.96 13.18
CA TYR A 206 -5.48 -2.57 13.65
C TYR A 206 -6.02 -2.53 15.07
N ASP A 207 -5.16 -2.13 15.99
CA ASP A 207 -5.40 -2.12 17.41
C ASP A 207 -5.14 -0.71 18.00
#